data_22ef4c47063e60610e14a088cef66b6b
#
_entry.id   22ef4c47063e60610e14a088cef66b6b
#
_cell.length_a   1.000
_cell.length_b   1.000
_cell.length_c   1.000
_cell.angle_alpha   90.00
_cell.angle_beta   90.00
_cell.angle_gamma   90.00
#
_symmetry.space_group_name_H-M   'P 1'
#
loop_
_entity.id
_entity.type
_entity.pdbx_description
1 polymer ?
#
loop_
_entity_poly.entity_id
_entity_poly.type
_entity_poly.pdbx_seq_one_letter_code
_entity_poly.pdbx_strand_id
1 'polypeptide(L)' 'MNYYEHHLGDYLRDTVHLSMIEDAAYRRLLDAYYVRERPLPSDPRECCKLARAMSRAERDAVLRVLEQFFRLEDD' A
#
# COMPACT_ATOMS: atom_id res chain seq x y z
N MET A 1 12.04 11.24 -8.43
CA MET A 1 11.06 10.93 -7.41
C MET A 1 9.78 10.48 -8.07
N ASN A 2 9.22 9.45 -7.55
CA ASN A 2 7.97 8.97 -8.08
C ASN A 2 6.84 9.79 -7.49
N TYR A 3 6.19 10.52 -8.35
CA TYR A 3 5.08 11.33 -7.97
C TYR A 3 3.80 10.52 -8.17
N TYR A 4 3.02 10.41 -7.13
CA TYR A 4 1.75 9.73 -7.21
C TYR A 4 0.63 10.75 -7.04
N GLU A 5 -0.21 10.85 -8.06
CA GLU A 5 -1.35 11.76 -8.03
C GLU A 5 -2.61 10.95 -7.75
N HIS A 6 -3.28 11.30 -6.66
CA HIS A 6 -4.41 10.51 -6.17
C HIS A 6 -5.71 11.11 -6.68
N HIS A 7 -6.28 10.51 -7.72
CA HIS A 7 -7.56 10.91 -8.28
C HIS A 7 -8.63 9.94 -7.81
N LEU A 8 -9.70 10.46 -7.23
CA LEU A 8 -10.76 9.61 -6.68
C LEU A 8 -11.35 8.65 -7.70
N GLY A 9 -11.60 9.13 -8.92
CA GLY A 9 -12.17 8.29 -9.96
C GLY A 9 -11.26 7.13 -10.33
N ASP A 10 -9.96 7.41 -10.48
CA ASP A 10 -8.98 6.37 -10.80
C ASP A 10 -8.82 5.41 -9.64
N TYR A 11 -8.79 5.92 -8.43
CA TYR A 11 -8.70 5.10 -7.24
C TYR A 11 -9.85 4.11 -7.18
N LEU A 12 -11.08 4.57 -7.35
CA LEU A 12 -12.24 3.68 -7.28
C LEU A 12 -12.19 2.61 -8.37
N ARG A 13 -11.82 3.00 -9.58
CA ARG A 13 -11.72 2.06 -10.68
C ARG A 13 -10.70 0.97 -10.41
N ASP A 14 -9.54 1.38 -9.89
CA ASP A 14 -8.43 0.45 -9.71
C ASP A 14 -8.56 -0.43 -8.48
N THR A 15 -9.40 -0.04 -7.52
CA THR A 15 -9.50 -0.74 -6.25
C THR A 15 -10.85 -1.40 -6.01
N VAL A 16 -11.76 -1.34 -6.98
CA VAL A 16 -13.11 -1.87 -6.77
C VAL A 16 -13.10 -3.36 -6.45
N HIS A 17 -12.09 -4.09 -6.88
CA HIS A 17 -11.98 -5.52 -6.63
C HIS A 17 -11.37 -5.86 -5.27
N LEU A 18 -10.90 -4.88 -4.54
CA LEU A 18 -10.27 -5.13 -3.25
C LEU A 18 -11.31 -5.30 -2.15
N SER A 19 -11.00 -6.16 -1.19
CA SER A 19 -11.80 -6.27 0.02
C SER A 19 -11.63 -5.00 0.86
N MET A 20 -12.48 -4.84 1.87
CA MET A 20 -12.37 -3.70 2.80
C MET A 20 -10.99 -3.66 3.46
N ILE A 21 -10.46 -4.82 3.85
CA ILE A 21 -9.15 -4.88 4.49
C ILE A 21 -8.05 -4.51 3.51
N GLU A 22 -8.13 -5.02 2.29
CA GLU A 22 -7.14 -4.72 1.26
C GLU A 22 -7.19 -3.25 0.87
N ASP A 23 -8.39 -2.70 0.77
CA ASP A 23 -8.54 -1.29 0.45
C ASP A 23 -7.94 -0.41 1.54
N ALA A 24 -8.17 -0.76 2.80
CA ALA A 24 -7.59 -0.02 3.91
C ALA A 24 -6.06 -0.11 3.89
N ALA A 25 -5.53 -1.29 3.60
CA ALA A 25 -4.08 -1.47 3.48
C ALA A 25 -3.51 -0.58 2.38
N TYR A 26 -4.17 -0.55 1.24
CA TYR A 26 -3.73 0.28 0.11
C TYR A 26 -3.71 1.76 0.50
N ARG A 27 -4.79 2.24 1.12
CA ARG A 27 -4.87 3.64 1.56
C ARG A 27 -3.78 3.99 2.54
N ARG A 28 -3.52 3.13 3.50
CA ARG A 28 -2.49 3.40 4.51
C ARG A 28 -1.10 3.41 3.91
N LEU A 29 -0.84 2.52 2.96
CA LEU A 29 0.46 2.50 2.29
C LEU A 29 0.64 3.74 1.41
N LEU A 30 -0.42 4.19 0.73
CA LEU A 30 -0.36 5.43 -0.03
C LEU A 30 -0.06 6.62 0.88
N ASP A 31 -0.73 6.69 2.02
CA ASP A 31 -0.48 7.78 2.97
C ASP A 31 0.96 7.76 3.44
N ALA A 32 1.49 6.58 3.75
CA ALA A 32 2.89 6.45 4.16
C ALA A 32 3.83 6.89 3.04
N TYR A 33 3.53 6.52 1.81
CA TYR A 33 4.33 6.92 0.66
C TYR A 33 4.39 8.43 0.54
N TYR A 34 3.24 9.09 0.64
CA TYR A 34 3.19 10.55 0.53
C TYR A 34 3.93 11.24 1.66
N VAL A 35 3.75 10.76 2.89
CA VAL A 35 4.40 11.38 4.04
C VAL A 35 5.92 11.25 3.96
N ARG A 36 6.39 10.09 3.53
CA ARG A 36 7.83 9.84 3.45
C ARG A 36 8.47 10.50 2.25
N GLU A 37 7.71 10.78 1.21
CA GLU A 37 8.21 11.35 -0.06
C GLU A 37 9.35 10.52 -0.64
N ARG A 38 9.26 9.20 -0.48
CA ARG A 38 10.24 8.25 -1.02
C ARG A 38 9.58 6.88 -1.14
N PRO A 39 10.19 5.98 -1.91
CA PRO A 39 9.61 4.64 -2.07
C PRO A 39 9.42 3.94 -0.73
N LEU A 40 8.44 3.04 -0.69
CA LEU A 40 8.22 2.22 0.49
C LEU A 40 9.43 1.31 0.71
N PRO A 41 9.65 0.89 1.97
CA PRO A 41 10.76 -0.04 2.25
C PRO A 41 10.63 -1.32 1.41
N SER A 42 11.77 -1.91 1.06
CA SER A 42 11.77 -3.16 0.30
C SER A 42 11.37 -4.36 1.15
N ASP A 43 11.48 -4.25 2.48
CA ASP A 43 11.09 -5.33 3.38
C ASP A 43 9.59 -5.26 3.64
N PRO A 44 8.82 -6.29 3.22
CA PRO A 44 7.37 -6.28 3.45
C PRO A 44 6.98 -6.14 4.93
N ARG A 45 7.83 -6.61 5.84
CA ARG A 45 7.52 -6.48 7.27
C ARG A 45 7.50 -5.02 7.70
N GLU A 46 8.39 -4.21 7.12
CA GLU A 46 8.39 -2.78 7.41
C GLU A 46 7.16 -2.11 6.83
N CYS A 47 6.71 -2.55 5.67
CA CYS A 47 5.47 -2.05 5.09
C CYS A 47 4.27 -2.39 5.97
N CYS A 48 4.25 -3.59 6.56
CA CYS A 48 3.20 -3.96 7.49
C CYS A 48 3.17 -3.05 8.71
N LYS A 49 4.34 -2.65 9.20
CA LYS A 49 4.41 -1.71 10.32
C LYS A 49 3.85 -0.34 9.94
N LEU A 50 4.21 0.12 8.75
CA LEU A 50 3.71 1.41 8.27
C LEU A 50 2.19 1.40 8.11
N ALA A 51 1.63 0.31 7.65
CA ALA A 51 0.20 0.17 7.48
C ALA A 51 -0.51 -0.17 8.80
N ARG A 52 0.25 -0.42 9.84
CA ARG A 52 -0.29 -0.78 11.16
C ARG A 52 -1.11 -2.06 11.11
N ALA A 53 -0.59 -3.04 10.36
CA ALA A 53 -1.22 -4.36 10.26
C ALA A 53 -0.95 -5.14 11.55
N MET A 54 -2.01 -5.53 12.24
CA MET A 54 -1.90 -6.13 13.56
C MET A 54 -2.25 -7.62 13.56
N SER A 55 -3.03 -8.08 12.61
CA SER A 55 -3.43 -9.49 12.53
C SER A 55 -2.81 -10.13 11.31
N ARG A 56 -2.87 -11.46 11.26
CA ARG A 56 -2.39 -12.18 10.10
C ARG A 56 -3.18 -11.79 8.85
N ALA A 57 -4.50 -11.67 8.98
CA ALA A 57 -5.34 -11.29 7.85
C ALA A 57 -4.95 -9.91 7.32
N GLU A 58 -4.64 -8.99 8.22
CA GLU A 58 -4.23 -7.64 7.83
C GLU A 58 -2.86 -7.66 7.17
N ARG A 59 -1.92 -8.44 7.72
CA ARG A 59 -0.60 -8.57 7.10
C ARG A 59 -0.69 -9.19 5.70
N ASP A 60 -1.53 -10.22 5.56
CA ASP A 60 -1.72 -10.85 4.25
C ASP A 60 -2.31 -9.85 3.25
N ALA A 61 -3.22 -8.99 3.70
CA ALA A 61 -3.80 -7.97 2.85
C ALA A 61 -2.73 -6.97 2.39
N VAL A 62 -1.83 -6.56 3.29
CA VAL A 62 -0.72 -5.67 2.93
C VAL A 62 0.14 -6.32 1.86
N LEU A 63 0.48 -7.61 2.03
CA LEU A 63 1.33 -8.29 1.05
C LEU A 63 0.67 -8.35 -0.33
N ARG A 64 -0.63 -8.63 -0.38
CA ARG A 64 -1.34 -8.68 -1.65
C ARG A 64 -1.37 -7.32 -2.32
N VAL A 65 -1.59 -6.27 -1.55
CA VAL A 65 -1.63 -4.91 -2.09
C VAL A 65 -0.26 -4.47 -2.60
N LEU A 66 0.79 -4.81 -1.85
CA LEU A 66 2.15 -4.50 -2.31
C LEU A 66 2.43 -5.15 -3.65
N GLU A 67 2.02 -6.40 -3.81
CA GLU A 67 2.25 -7.12 -5.05
C GLU A 67 1.51 -6.50 -6.23
N GLN A 68 0.30 -6.02 -6.00
CA GLN A 68 -0.54 -5.49 -7.07
C GLN A 68 -0.22 -4.06 -7.46
N PHE A 69 0.09 -3.21 -6.50
CA PHE A 69 0.10 -1.77 -6.75
C PHE A 69 1.43 -1.09 -6.51
N PHE A 70 2.36 -1.75 -5.89
CA PHE A 70 3.62 -1.08 -5.52
C PHE A 70 4.80 -1.85 -6.07
N ARG A 71 5.82 -1.10 -6.46
CA ARG A 71 7.10 -1.68 -6.81
C ARG A 71 8.05 -1.40 -5.66
N LEU A 72 8.57 -2.47 -5.07
CA LEU A 72 9.58 -2.34 -4.03
C LEU A 72 10.94 -2.32 -4.68
N GLU A 73 11.77 -1.37 -4.26
CA GLU A 73 13.11 -1.28 -4.80
C GLU A 73 13.99 -2.36 -4.19
N ASP A 74 14.72 -3.05 -5.03
CA ASP A 74 15.76 -3.97 -4.57
C ASP A 74 17.05 -3.20 -4.47
N ASP A 75 17.60 -3.14 -3.32
CA ASP A 75 18.85 -2.44 -3.12
C ASP A 75 20.06 -3.32 -3.43
#